data_09601d3964a742fdd4f4e97c47c98e74
#
_entry.id   09601d3964a742fdd4f4e97c47c98e74
#
_cell.length_a   1.000
_cell.length_b   1.000
_cell.length_c   1.000
_cell.angle_alpha   90.00
_cell.angle_beta   90.00
_cell.angle_gamma   90.00
#
_symmetry.space_group_name_H-M   'P 1'
#
loop_
_entity.id
_entity.type
_entity.pdbx_description
1 polymer ?
#
loop_
_entity_poly.entity_id
_entity_poly.type
_entity_poly.pdbx_seq_one_letter_code
_entity_poly.pdbx_strand_id
1 'polypeptide(L)'
;MTGSRFASGGLIDRKKPITFQYDGMRVQGFAGDTIASALMASGHQIVGRSFKYHRPRGINSAGPEESGALFTVGDNANRTPNVKGTIAEIHDGLIVRSQNAFPNVRYDVGAVNGLIAPFLTAGFYYKTFVGPFSGTRFWMMFEYFIRKAAGLGVASRDADPATYDIAHHHCDILVVGAGPSGLWTAVQLAEAGQSVMLVEQDFACGGQLLSRNNARDAAFIAEMQSRLTRAGGRIMVRTTAFGLYDGLVTGLVERVTDHLSAPHESLPREIFHIVRPQQIVLASGALERGLAFGNNDRPGVMLAHAVARYAGRFGVSAGQSCIMATSHDGTYDDALQLAEAGMQICVLDARPCHTDAQEAAKRVGLDILFETVPVQVAGGRGVAGLEVGMCDSDGVVHSDNRMIGADVVGMSGGYSPVVNLLSHRGVKPVWDADIQAFRTGPTTEAIQVVGSADGFYDNEACLASADVAVSHILRPRRRDAETDI
;
A
#
# COMPACT_ATOMS: atom_id res chain seq x y z
N MET A 1 -17.72 -4.05 -17.32
CA MET A 1 -16.82 -5.15 -16.93
C MET A 1 -17.21 -5.63 -15.56
N THR A 2 -17.44 -6.89 -15.44
CA THR A 2 -17.62 -7.57 -14.16
C THR A 2 -16.25 -7.93 -13.66
N GLY A 3 -15.86 -7.40 -12.50
CA GLY A 3 -14.71 -7.92 -11.76
C GLY A 3 -14.87 -9.43 -11.70
N SER A 4 -13.83 -10.16 -11.87
CA SER A 4 -13.89 -11.61 -11.81
C SER A 4 -12.81 -12.15 -10.88
N ARG A 5 -13.21 -13.13 -10.11
CA ARG A 5 -12.25 -13.91 -9.35
C ARG A 5 -11.78 -15.07 -10.23
N PHE A 6 -10.47 -15.29 -10.27
CA PHE A 6 -9.92 -16.48 -10.93
C PHE A 6 -10.48 -17.76 -10.33
N ALA A 7 -10.65 -18.80 -11.13
CA ALA A 7 -11.24 -20.07 -10.69
C ALA A 7 -10.39 -20.74 -9.58
N SER A 8 -9.09 -20.51 -9.58
CA SER A 8 -8.13 -21.02 -8.62
C SER A 8 -7.13 -19.94 -8.22
N GLY A 9 -6.27 -20.22 -7.26
CA GLY A 9 -5.23 -19.29 -6.79
C GLY A 9 -5.72 -18.37 -5.69
N GLY A 10 -4.81 -17.48 -5.26
CA GLY A 10 -4.97 -16.62 -4.10
C GLY A 10 -4.64 -17.31 -2.77
N LEU A 11 -4.27 -16.51 -1.78
CA LEU A 11 -3.98 -16.95 -0.42
C LEU A 11 -5.20 -16.85 0.51
N ILE A 12 -6.38 -16.69 -0.08
CA ILE A 12 -7.67 -16.62 0.61
C ILE A 12 -8.22 -18.02 0.90
N ASP A 13 -8.97 -18.18 1.97
CA ASP A 13 -9.65 -19.43 2.29
C ASP A 13 -11.03 -19.51 1.61
N ARG A 14 -11.06 -20.09 0.39
CA ARG A 14 -12.28 -20.24 -0.42
C ARG A 14 -13.34 -21.16 0.20
N LYS A 15 -13.00 -21.90 1.26
CA LYS A 15 -13.95 -22.74 2.01
C LYS A 15 -14.72 -21.96 3.07
N LYS A 16 -14.28 -20.73 3.36
CA LYS A 16 -14.91 -19.83 4.33
C LYS A 16 -15.46 -18.58 3.64
N PRO A 17 -16.63 -18.66 3.01
CA PRO A 17 -17.30 -17.50 2.43
C PRO A 17 -17.70 -16.53 3.53
N ILE A 18 -17.57 -15.24 3.26
CA ILE A 18 -17.92 -14.14 4.15
C ILE A 18 -18.93 -13.26 3.44
N THR A 19 -19.95 -12.80 4.15
CA THR A 19 -20.94 -11.85 3.65
C THR A 19 -20.90 -10.57 4.47
N PHE A 20 -20.75 -9.44 3.79
CA PHE A 20 -20.76 -8.11 4.40
C PHE A 20 -21.67 -7.14 3.62
N GLN A 21 -21.86 -5.93 4.13
CA GLN A 21 -22.66 -4.89 3.48
C GLN A 21 -21.76 -3.77 2.95
N TYR A 22 -21.98 -3.35 1.71
CA TYR A 22 -21.38 -2.16 1.13
C TYR A 22 -22.46 -1.24 0.57
N ASP A 23 -22.59 -0.02 1.11
CA ASP A 23 -23.65 0.95 0.78
C ASP A 23 -25.06 0.32 0.79
N GLY A 24 -25.33 -0.54 1.76
CA GLY A 24 -26.60 -1.27 1.90
C GLY A 24 -26.77 -2.49 0.99
N MET A 25 -25.84 -2.74 0.08
CA MET A 25 -25.83 -3.93 -0.78
C MET A 25 -25.07 -5.08 -0.09
N ARG A 26 -25.54 -6.31 -0.27
CA ARG A 26 -24.83 -7.51 0.20
C ARG A 26 -23.70 -7.85 -0.76
N VAL A 27 -22.50 -7.98 -0.23
CA VAL A 27 -21.27 -8.34 -0.95
C VAL A 27 -20.70 -9.62 -0.38
N GLN A 28 -20.15 -10.49 -1.21
CA GLN A 28 -19.51 -11.73 -0.82
C GLN A 28 -18.00 -11.67 -1.06
N GLY A 29 -17.25 -12.24 -0.14
CA GLY A 29 -15.81 -12.49 -0.23
C GLY A 29 -15.47 -13.78 0.50
N PHE A 30 -14.20 -13.94 0.83
CA PHE A 30 -13.68 -15.11 1.54
C PHE A 30 -12.78 -14.68 2.70
N ALA A 31 -12.57 -15.55 3.67
CA ALA A 31 -11.60 -15.28 4.73
C ALA A 31 -10.21 -15.04 4.14
N GLY A 32 -9.57 -13.94 4.55
CA GLY A 32 -8.31 -13.44 3.97
C GLY A 32 -8.49 -12.37 2.89
N ASP A 33 -9.74 -12.05 2.49
CA ASP A 33 -10.00 -10.88 1.67
C ASP A 33 -9.93 -9.58 2.51
N THR A 34 -9.56 -8.50 1.83
CA THR A 34 -9.77 -7.13 2.31
C THR A 34 -11.07 -6.56 1.73
N ILE A 35 -11.54 -5.42 2.26
CA ILE A 35 -12.69 -4.71 1.67
C ILE A 35 -12.44 -4.44 0.18
N ALA A 36 -11.25 -3.96 -0.17
CA ALA A 36 -10.88 -3.63 -1.55
C ALA A 36 -10.88 -4.85 -2.47
N SER A 37 -10.28 -5.98 -2.06
CA SER A 37 -10.24 -7.20 -2.87
C SER A 37 -11.63 -7.80 -3.09
N ALA A 38 -12.48 -7.80 -2.06
CA ALA A 38 -13.85 -8.31 -2.16
C ALA A 38 -14.74 -7.42 -3.05
N LEU A 39 -14.60 -6.09 -2.95
CA LEU A 39 -15.31 -5.15 -3.81
C LEU A 39 -14.88 -5.27 -5.28
N MET A 40 -13.57 -5.38 -5.54
CA MET A 40 -13.04 -5.59 -6.90
C MET A 40 -13.54 -6.92 -7.48
N ALA A 41 -13.49 -8.00 -6.70
CA ALA A 41 -14.01 -9.31 -7.10
C ALA A 41 -15.51 -9.29 -7.44
N SER A 42 -16.28 -8.40 -6.80
CA SER A 42 -17.71 -8.20 -7.02
C SER A 42 -18.03 -7.16 -8.10
N GLY A 43 -17.01 -6.64 -8.82
CA GLY A 43 -17.19 -5.70 -9.93
C GLY A 43 -17.43 -4.24 -9.53
N HIS A 44 -17.17 -3.87 -8.28
CA HIS A 44 -17.24 -2.48 -7.82
C HIS A 44 -15.99 -1.71 -8.24
N GLN A 45 -16.03 -1.09 -9.43
CA GLN A 45 -14.90 -0.31 -9.95
C GLN A 45 -14.82 1.10 -9.33
N ILE A 46 -15.97 1.74 -9.06
CA ILE A 46 -16.01 3.05 -8.41
C ILE A 46 -16.23 2.83 -6.92
N VAL A 47 -15.24 3.17 -6.12
CA VAL A 47 -15.28 3.01 -4.66
C VAL A 47 -15.23 4.33 -3.91
N GLY A 48 -14.93 5.44 -4.62
CA GLY A 48 -14.87 6.77 -4.04
C GLY A 48 -15.07 7.87 -5.09
N ARG A 49 -15.05 9.11 -4.62
CA ARG A 49 -15.11 10.32 -5.45
C ARG A 49 -14.03 11.30 -5.02
N SER A 50 -13.45 12.04 -5.98
CA SER A 50 -12.51 13.11 -5.64
C SER A 50 -13.23 14.23 -4.88
N PHE A 51 -12.55 14.85 -3.93
CA PHE A 51 -13.25 15.79 -3.03
C PHE A 51 -13.64 17.12 -3.67
N LYS A 52 -13.00 17.56 -4.74
CA LYS A 52 -13.29 18.86 -5.39
C LYS A 52 -14.26 18.72 -6.55
N TYR A 53 -13.94 17.85 -7.49
CA TYR A 53 -14.70 17.69 -8.73
C TYR A 53 -15.63 16.48 -8.72
N HIS A 54 -15.62 15.70 -7.66
CA HIS A 54 -16.37 14.44 -7.54
C HIS A 54 -16.16 13.47 -8.71
N ARG A 55 -14.94 13.48 -9.29
CA ARG A 55 -14.55 12.52 -10.32
C ARG A 55 -14.57 11.11 -9.74
N PRO A 56 -15.00 10.11 -10.51
CA PRO A 56 -14.95 8.73 -10.05
C PRO A 56 -13.53 8.31 -9.67
N ARG A 57 -13.39 7.60 -8.55
CA ARG A 57 -12.14 7.01 -8.06
C ARG A 57 -12.30 5.52 -7.91
N GLY A 58 -11.32 4.76 -8.38
CA GLY A 58 -11.17 3.33 -8.16
C GLY A 58 -10.20 3.01 -7.04
N ILE A 59 -9.89 1.73 -6.92
CA ILE A 59 -8.81 1.23 -6.10
C ILE A 59 -7.52 1.45 -6.89
N ASN A 60 -6.56 2.17 -6.32
CA ASN A 60 -5.31 2.51 -6.97
C ASN A 60 -4.15 1.59 -6.57
N SER A 61 -4.15 1.13 -5.32
CA SER A 61 -3.09 0.28 -4.77
C SER A 61 -3.63 -0.94 -4.03
N ALA A 62 -2.76 -1.76 -3.47
CA ALA A 62 -3.14 -2.93 -2.66
C ALA A 62 -2.52 -2.89 -1.25
N GLY A 63 -2.04 -1.74 -0.82
CA GLY A 63 -1.35 -1.54 0.45
C GLY A 63 -1.81 -0.29 1.21
N PRO A 64 -1.04 0.12 2.23
CA PRO A 64 -1.36 1.28 3.07
C PRO A 64 -1.22 2.62 2.34
N GLU A 65 -0.61 2.65 1.16
CA GLU A 65 -0.46 3.84 0.31
C GLU A 65 -1.74 4.23 -0.42
N GLU A 66 -2.81 3.43 -0.32
CA GLU A 66 -4.10 3.69 -0.98
C GLU A 66 -4.68 5.05 -0.63
N SER A 67 -5.07 5.79 -1.66
CA SER A 67 -5.63 7.13 -1.54
C SER A 67 -7.10 7.26 -1.96
N GLY A 68 -7.61 6.33 -2.76
CA GLY A 68 -8.96 6.37 -3.36
C GLY A 68 -10.00 5.52 -2.64
N ALA A 69 -9.59 4.40 -2.04
CA ALA A 69 -10.47 3.43 -1.39
C ALA A 69 -10.56 3.64 0.12
N LEU A 70 -11.07 4.80 0.53
CA LEU A 70 -11.36 5.15 1.92
C LEU A 70 -12.83 4.93 2.23
N PHE A 71 -13.10 4.22 3.33
CA PHE A 71 -14.44 3.81 3.73
C PHE A 71 -14.76 4.23 5.16
N THR A 72 -16.05 4.35 5.44
CA THR A 72 -16.57 4.34 6.80
C THR A 72 -16.97 2.91 7.15
N VAL A 73 -16.35 2.35 8.18
CA VAL A 73 -16.56 0.98 8.64
C VAL A 73 -17.32 1.00 9.97
N GLY A 74 -18.24 0.04 10.13
CA GLY A 74 -19.10 -0.05 11.30
C GLY A 74 -20.30 0.87 11.25
N ASP A 75 -21.08 0.87 12.33
CA ASP A 75 -22.32 1.64 12.49
C ASP A 75 -22.43 2.24 13.88
N ASN A 76 -23.28 3.25 14.03
CA ASN A 76 -23.56 3.95 15.30
C ASN A 76 -22.25 4.33 16.05
N ALA A 77 -22.11 3.91 17.30
CA ALA A 77 -20.95 4.18 18.13
C ALA A 77 -19.64 3.53 17.62
N ASN A 78 -19.74 2.37 16.95
CA ASN A 78 -18.59 1.65 16.38
C ASN A 78 -18.12 2.20 15.01
N ARG A 79 -18.70 3.29 14.54
CA ARG A 79 -18.39 3.86 13.23
C ARG A 79 -17.00 4.48 13.19
N THR A 80 -16.12 3.91 12.37
CA THR A 80 -14.76 4.40 12.12
C THR A 80 -14.65 4.95 10.70
N PRO A 81 -14.42 6.25 10.51
CA PRO A 81 -14.22 6.85 9.19
C PRO A 81 -12.79 6.68 8.69
N ASN A 82 -12.60 6.89 7.39
CA ASN A 82 -11.30 6.95 6.71
C ASN A 82 -10.48 5.65 6.81
N VAL A 83 -11.16 4.51 6.93
CA VAL A 83 -10.51 3.20 6.93
C VAL A 83 -10.07 2.86 5.49
N LYS A 84 -8.81 2.52 5.30
CA LYS A 84 -8.29 2.06 4.00
C LYS A 84 -8.76 0.65 3.72
N GLY A 85 -9.55 0.49 2.66
CA GLY A 85 -10.12 -0.81 2.31
C GLY A 85 -9.10 -1.85 1.85
N THR A 86 -7.89 -1.43 1.51
CA THR A 86 -6.81 -2.30 1.06
C THR A 86 -6.12 -3.08 2.19
N ILE A 87 -6.25 -2.60 3.44
CA ILE A 87 -5.64 -3.21 4.63
C ILE A 87 -6.67 -3.66 5.68
N ALA A 88 -7.94 -3.35 5.47
CA ALA A 88 -9.02 -3.77 6.35
C ALA A 88 -9.59 -5.11 5.89
N GLU A 89 -9.48 -6.13 6.74
CA GLU A 89 -10.02 -7.46 6.51
C GLU A 89 -11.55 -7.45 6.58
N ILE A 90 -12.20 -8.30 5.79
CA ILE A 90 -13.66 -8.50 5.89
C ILE A 90 -13.99 -9.57 6.93
N HIS A 91 -15.16 -9.44 7.54
CA HIS A 91 -15.77 -10.44 8.40
C HIS A 91 -17.30 -10.48 8.19
N ASP A 92 -17.96 -11.53 8.64
CA ASP A 92 -19.41 -11.63 8.51
C ASP A 92 -20.12 -10.48 9.24
N GLY A 93 -21.09 -9.89 8.55
CA GLY A 93 -21.89 -8.79 9.09
C GLY A 93 -21.20 -7.42 9.08
N LEU A 94 -19.96 -7.28 8.57
CA LEU A 94 -19.27 -6.00 8.47
C LEU A 94 -20.12 -4.99 7.67
N ILE A 95 -20.23 -3.77 8.18
CA ILE A 95 -20.91 -2.67 7.50
C ILE A 95 -19.87 -1.70 6.96
N VAL A 96 -19.89 -1.50 5.64
CA VAL A 96 -18.96 -0.61 4.93
C VAL A 96 -19.78 0.40 4.15
N ARG A 97 -19.40 1.67 4.25
CA ARG A 97 -20.01 2.76 3.46
C ARG A 97 -18.95 3.54 2.74
N SER A 98 -19.26 3.89 1.49
CA SER A 98 -18.44 4.84 0.73
C SER A 98 -18.48 6.23 1.35
N GLN A 99 -17.48 7.04 1.03
CA GLN A 99 -17.36 8.41 1.52
C GLN A 99 -17.40 9.39 0.34
N ASN A 100 -17.62 10.66 0.65
CA ASN A 100 -17.59 11.75 -0.33
C ASN A 100 -18.53 11.56 -1.55
N ALA A 101 -19.71 11.00 -1.35
CA ALA A 101 -20.72 10.84 -2.40
C ALA A 101 -22.12 10.95 -1.83
N PHE A 102 -23.08 11.48 -2.61
CA PHE A 102 -24.48 11.53 -2.23
C PHE A 102 -25.36 11.34 -3.47
N PRO A 103 -26.32 10.42 -3.48
CA PRO A 103 -26.64 9.45 -2.42
C PRO A 103 -25.65 8.28 -2.33
N ASN A 104 -24.85 8.01 -3.38
CA ASN A 104 -23.82 6.95 -3.38
C ASN A 104 -22.75 7.21 -4.46
N VAL A 105 -21.66 6.44 -4.45
CA VAL A 105 -20.51 6.63 -5.36
C VAL A 105 -20.89 6.45 -6.85
N ARG A 106 -21.93 5.69 -7.17
CA ARG A 106 -22.36 5.45 -8.56
C ARG A 106 -23.16 6.63 -9.13
N TYR A 107 -24.03 7.24 -8.30
CA TYR A 107 -24.92 8.33 -8.66
C TYR A 107 -24.70 9.48 -7.68
N ASP A 108 -23.70 10.28 -7.94
CA ASP A 108 -23.28 11.34 -7.04
C ASP A 108 -23.69 12.71 -7.58
N VAL A 109 -24.55 13.42 -6.83
CA VAL A 109 -24.99 14.77 -7.15
C VAL A 109 -23.82 15.75 -7.21
N GLY A 110 -22.79 15.55 -6.38
CA GLY A 110 -21.58 16.36 -6.38
C GLY A 110 -20.81 16.33 -7.70
N ALA A 111 -21.08 15.34 -8.59
CA ALA A 111 -20.46 15.25 -9.91
C ALA A 111 -20.78 16.47 -10.80
N VAL A 112 -21.82 17.25 -10.49
CA VAL A 112 -22.12 18.55 -11.13
C VAL A 112 -20.95 19.52 -11.02
N ASN A 113 -20.12 19.43 -9.97
CA ASN A 113 -18.92 20.23 -9.83
C ASN A 113 -17.94 20.05 -11.00
N GLY A 114 -17.96 18.90 -11.66
CA GLY A 114 -17.18 18.65 -12.86
C GLY A 114 -17.55 19.55 -14.05
N LEU A 115 -18.80 20.00 -14.14
CA LEU A 115 -19.27 20.90 -15.20
C LEU A 115 -18.75 22.33 -15.00
N ILE A 116 -18.57 22.75 -13.75
CA ILE A 116 -18.02 24.05 -13.38
C ILE A 116 -16.52 24.03 -13.08
N ALA A 117 -15.85 22.91 -13.41
CA ALA A 117 -14.41 22.72 -13.17
C ALA A 117 -13.51 23.86 -13.69
N PRO A 118 -13.74 24.47 -14.87
CA PRO A 118 -12.92 25.59 -15.34
C PRO A 118 -12.92 26.79 -14.40
N PHE A 119 -13.99 26.98 -13.62
CA PHE A 119 -14.12 28.07 -12.64
C PHE A 119 -13.56 27.70 -11.26
N LEU A 120 -13.35 26.42 -10.99
CA LEU A 120 -12.81 25.89 -9.74
C LEU A 120 -11.30 25.66 -9.86
N THR A 121 -10.53 26.70 -10.08
CA THR A 121 -9.08 26.63 -10.26
C THR A 121 -8.34 26.13 -9.02
N ALA A 122 -7.06 25.76 -9.16
CA ALA A 122 -6.22 25.40 -8.02
C ALA A 122 -6.15 26.56 -7.00
N GLY A 123 -6.24 26.23 -5.72
CA GLY A 123 -6.28 27.23 -4.65
C GLY A 123 -7.61 27.98 -4.51
N PHE A 124 -8.66 27.52 -5.20
CA PHE A 124 -10.00 28.14 -5.13
C PHE A 124 -10.46 28.39 -3.69
N TYR A 125 -10.32 27.42 -2.80
CA TYR A 125 -10.74 27.55 -1.40
C TYR A 125 -9.99 28.67 -0.67
N TYR A 126 -8.69 28.77 -0.84
CA TYR A 126 -7.88 29.80 -0.20
C TYR A 126 -8.13 31.20 -0.82
N LYS A 127 -8.27 31.27 -2.13
CA LYS A 127 -8.44 32.56 -2.83
C LYS A 127 -9.85 33.13 -2.72
N THR A 128 -10.88 32.27 -2.71
CA THR A 128 -12.27 32.68 -2.74
C THR A 128 -12.85 32.90 -1.35
N PHE A 129 -12.41 32.13 -0.36
CA PHE A 129 -12.96 32.16 1.00
C PHE A 129 -12.07 32.89 2.01
N VAL A 130 -10.85 33.27 1.67
CA VAL A 130 -9.98 34.17 2.45
C VAL A 130 -10.22 35.61 2.00
N GLY A 131 -11.47 36.02 1.99
CA GLY A 131 -11.87 37.40 1.64
C GLY A 131 -11.83 38.35 2.84
N PRO A 132 -12.48 39.52 2.74
CA PRO A 132 -12.47 40.54 3.78
C PRO A 132 -13.02 40.10 5.14
N PHE A 133 -13.59 38.90 5.21
CA PHE A 133 -14.13 38.30 6.44
C PHE A 133 -13.24 37.15 6.98
N SER A 134 -12.01 36.99 6.46
CA SER A 134 -11.06 35.99 7.00
C SER A 134 -10.72 36.35 8.47
N GLY A 135 -10.69 35.35 9.34
CA GLY A 135 -10.45 35.56 10.78
C GLY A 135 -11.69 35.95 11.59
N THR A 136 -12.86 36.11 10.97
CA THR A 136 -14.13 36.40 11.69
C THR A 136 -14.95 35.10 11.88
N ARG A 137 -15.99 35.20 12.76
CA ARG A 137 -16.97 34.09 12.93
C ARG A 137 -17.70 33.72 11.62
N PHE A 138 -17.75 34.65 10.65
CA PHE A 138 -18.35 34.43 9.34
C PHE A 138 -17.57 33.36 8.52
N TRP A 139 -16.25 33.26 8.70
CA TRP A 139 -15.44 32.21 8.12
C TRP A 139 -15.91 30.81 8.52
N MET A 140 -16.37 30.61 9.77
CA MET A 140 -16.82 29.30 10.26
C MET A 140 -18.03 28.76 9.50
N MET A 141 -18.83 29.64 8.87
CA MET A 141 -19.92 29.21 7.99
C MET A 141 -19.39 28.61 6.70
N PHE A 142 -18.38 29.24 6.08
CA PHE A 142 -17.73 28.68 4.88
C PHE A 142 -16.95 27.41 5.20
N GLU A 143 -16.25 27.37 6.33
CA GLU A 143 -15.51 26.20 6.80
C GLU A 143 -16.41 24.96 6.90
N TYR A 144 -17.62 25.12 7.40
CA TYR A 144 -18.58 24.03 7.49
C TYR A 144 -18.89 23.40 6.13
N PHE A 145 -19.11 24.21 5.08
CA PHE A 145 -19.35 23.70 3.74
C PHE A 145 -18.08 23.11 3.11
N ILE A 146 -16.95 23.76 3.30
CA ILE A 146 -15.65 23.30 2.79
C ILE A 146 -15.32 21.94 3.41
N ARG A 147 -15.48 21.79 4.72
CA ARG A 147 -15.23 20.53 5.42
C ARG A 147 -16.16 19.41 4.94
N LYS A 148 -17.43 19.70 4.72
CA LYS A 148 -18.36 18.72 4.11
C LYS A 148 -17.93 18.33 2.69
N ALA A 149 -17.46 19.27 1.90
CA ALA A 149 -16.98 19.03 0.55
C ALA A 149 -15.59 18.35 0.52
N ALA A 150 -14.82 18.38 1.62
CA ALA A 150 -13.52 17.73 1.71
C ALA A 150 -13.57 16.20 1.67
N GLY A 151 -14.77 15.61 1.80
CA GLY A 151 -15.01 14.20 1.52
C GLY A 151 -14.46 13.22 2.55
N LEU A 152 -13.88 13.68 3.64
CA LEU A 152 -13.48 12.84 4.75
C LEU A 152 -14.70 12.38 5.53
N GLY A 153 -14.66 11.15 6.05
CA GLY A 153 -15.72 10.59 6.86
C GLY A 153 -15.88 11.31 8.20
N VAL A 154 -17.02 11.11 8.81
CA VAL A 154 -17.39 11.73 10.09
C VAL A 154 -17.40 10.68 11.19
N ALA A 155 -16.61 10.89 12.24
CA ALA A 155 -16.60 10.05 13.43
C ALA A 155 -17.97 10.02 14.13
N SER A 156 -18.25 8.96 14.88
CA SER A 156 -19.43 8.92 15.75
C SER A 156 -19.36 10.03 16.80
N ARG A 157 -20.53 10.47 17.25
CA ARG A 157 -20.67 11.37 18.40
C ARG A 157 -21.13 10.62 19.65
N ASP A 158 -21.47 9.35 19.50
CA ASP A 158 -21.83 8.48 20.60
C ASP A 158 -20.56 8.07 21.37
N ALA A 159 -20.72 7.68 22.63
CA ALA A 159 -19.60 7.15 23.42
C ALA A 159 -19.02 5.90 22.74
N ASP A 160 -17.72 5.84 22.63
CA ASP A 160 -17.02 4.68 22.08
C ASP A 160 -17.19 3.49 23.05
N PRO A 161 -17.79 2.37 22.63
CA PRO A 161 -17.95 1.19 23.47
C PRO A 161 -16.70 0.32 23.53
N ALA A 162 -15.70 0.57 22.69
CA ALA A 162 -14.48 -0.23 22.64
C ALA A 162 -13.58 0.03 23.84
N THR A 163 -12.84 -0.99 24.23
CA THR A 163 -11.77 -0.90 25.23
C THR A 163 -10.42 -0.85 24.55
N TYR A 164 -9.47 -0.19 25.18
CA TYR A 164 -8.09 -0.02 24.71
C TYR A 164 -7.13 -0.37 25.84
N ASP A 165 -5.96 -0.90 25.47
CA ASP A 165 -4.95 -1.29 26.45
C ASP A 165 -3.58 -0.67 26.10
N ILE A 166 -2.67 -0.66 27.08
CA ILE A 166 -1.30 -0.19 26.94
C ILE A 166 -0.36 -1.28 27.47
N ALA A 167 0.62 -1.65 26.66
CA ALA A 167 1.62 -2.65 27.02
C ALA A 167 3.05 -2.10 26.85
N HIS A 168 3.94 -2.47 27.77
CA HIS A 168 5.34 -2.11 27.75
C HIS A 168 6.20 -3.32 27.44
N HIS A 169 7.16 -3.16 26.54
CA HIS A 169 8.07 -4.22 26.13
C HIS A 169 9.52 -3.76 26.15
N HIS A 170 10.40 -4.72 26.42
CA HIS A 170 11.83 -4.61 26.24
C HIS A 170 12.28 -5.77 25.34
N CYS A 171 13.20 -5.50 24.41
CA CYS A 171 13.85 -6.52 23.60
C CYS A 171 15.25 -6.04 23.19
N ASP A 172 16.11 -6.96 22.77
CA ASP A 172 17.39 -6.58 22.22
C ASP A 172 17.19 -5.93 20.85
N ILE A 173 16.36 -6.57 20.00
CA ILE A 173 16.15 -6.12 18.64
C ILE A 173 14.66 -5.96 18.33
N LEU A 174 14.27 -4.79 17.83
CA LEU A 174 12.97 -4.57 17.19
C LEU A 174 13.16 -4.56 15.67
N VAL A 175 12.50 -5.48 14.97
CA VAL A 175 12.47 -5.50 13.49
C VAL A 175 11.12 -4.97 13.03
N VAL A 176 11.13 -3.93 12.20
CA VAL A 176 9.91 -3.28 11.68
C VAL A 176 9.71 -3.66 10.20
N GLY A 177 8.68 -4.46 9.94
CA GLY A 177 8.33 -5.02 8.64
C GLY A 177 8.73 -6.50 8.52
N ALA A 178 7.75 -7.34 8.16
CA ALA A 178 7.93 -8.79 7.99
C ALA A 178 7.94 -9.23 6.52
N GLY A 179 8.53 -8.40 5.64
CA GLY A 179 8.92 -8.78 4.29
C GLY A 179 10.11 -9.76 4.31
N PRO A 180 10.64 -10.17 3.14
CA PRO A 180 11.73 -11.14 3.07
C PRO A 180 12.96 -10.73 3.90
N SER A 181 13.42 -9.47 3.80
CA SER A 181 14.58 -9.00 4.56
C SER A 181 14.32 -8.98 6.07
N GLY A 182 13.13 -8.53 6.49
CA GLY A 182 12.80 -8.46 7.92
C GLY A 182 12.67 -9.85 8.56
N LEU A 183 12.01 -10.79 7.88
CA LEU A 183 11.91 -12.19 8.31
C LEU A 183 13.30 -12.83 8.42
N TRP A 184 14.13 -12.67 7.40
CA TRP A 184 15.48 -13.21 7.34
C TRP A 184 16.37 -12.66 8.45
N THR A 185 16.37 -11.34 8.64
CA THR A 185 17.11 -10.66 9.72
C THR A 185 16.64 -11.14 11.10
N ALA A 186 15.33 -11.18 11.33
CA ALA A 186 14.75 -11.56 12.62
C ALA A 186 15.12 -12.99 13.01
N VAL A 187 15.07 -13.93 12.05
CA VAL A 187 15.46 -15.33 12.29
C VAL A 187 16.91 -15.44 12.68
N GLN A 188 17.82 -14.86 11.90
CA GLN A 188 19.26 -14.95 12.19
C GLN A 188 19.64 -14.37 13.55
N LEU A 189 19.05 -13.22 13.91
CA LEU A 189 19.32 -12.60 15.21
C LEU A 189 18.74 -13.41 16.37
N ALA A 190 17.54 -13.95 16.22
CA ALA A 190 16.94 -14.82 17.26
C ALA A 190 17.73 -16.13 17.44
N GLU A 191 18.17 -16.77 16.36
CA GLU A 191 19.00 -17.98 16.39
C GLU A 191 20.40 -17.70 17.00
N ALA A 192 20.88 -16.45 16.90
CA ALA A 192 22.09 -15.98 17.59
C ALA A 192 21.85 -15.64 19.08
N GLY A 193 20.66 -15.91 19.62
CA GLY A 193 20.33 -15.72 21.02
C GLY A 193 19.87 -14.31 21.43
N GLN A 194 19.54 -13.44 20.45
CA GLN A 194 18.96 -12.12 20.74
C GLN A 194 17.47 -12.22 21.03
N SER A 195 16.96 -11.41 21.95
CA SER A 195 15.53 -11.23 22.15
C SER A 195 14.94 -10.38 21.01
N VAL A 196 14.26 -11.00 20.07
CA VAL A 196 13.75 -10.35 18.85
C VAL A 196 12.24 -10.17 18.90
N MET A 197 11.76 -8.97 18.60
CA MET A 197 10.39 -8.63 18.31
C MET A 197 10.26 -8.19 16.86
N LEU A 198 9.46 -8.93 16.05
CA LEU A 198 9.15 -8.61 14.66
C LEU A 198 7.72 -8.08 14.57
N VAL A 199 7.54 -6.89 14.01
CA VAL A 199 6.23 -6.24 13.87
C VAL A 199 5.87 -6.03 12.40
N GLU A 200 4.60 -6.27 12.04
CA GLU A 200 4.08 -6.16 10.68
C GLU A 200 2.69 -5.50 10.69
N GLN A 201 2.51 -4.47 9.88
CA GLN A 201 1.23 -3.77 9.77
C GLN A 201 0.15 -4.56 9.02
N ASP A 202 0.55 -5.44 8.11
CA ASP A 202 -0.35 -6.37 7.43
C ASP A 202 -0.81 -7.47 8.40
N PHE A 203 -1.89 -8.17 8.06
CA PHE A 203 -2.36 -9.33 8.81
C PHE A 203 -1.59 -10.62 8.49
N ALA A 204 -0.64 -10.57 7.56
CA ALA A 204 0.22 -11.69 7.18
C ALA A 204 1.67 -11.24 6.97
N CYS A 205 2.62 -12.06 7.40
CA CYS A 205 4.03 -11.90 7.06
C CYS A 205 4.28 -12.28 5.59
N GLY A 206 5.32 -11.68 4.99
CA GLY A 206 5.78 -12.01 3.63
C GLY A 206 5.99 -10.80 2.73
N GLY A 207 5.34 -9.65 3.03
CA GLY A 207 5.50 -8.43 2.24
C GLY A 207 5.15 -8.66 0.76
N GLN A 208 6.10 -8.34 -0.14
CA GLN A 208 5.89 -8.53 -1.59
C GLN A 208 5.80 -10.01 -2.01
N LEU A 209 6.35 -10.95 -1.25
CA LEU A 209 6.24 -12.38 -1.58
C LEU A 209 4.78 -12.87 -1.58
N LEU A 210 3.89 -12.19 -0.84
CA LEU A 210 2.46 -12.48 -0.85
C LEU A 210 1.79 -12.16 -2.21
N SER A 211 2.43 -11.37 -3.06
CA SER A 211 1.91 -11.02 -4.39
C SER A 211 2.13 -12.13 -5.41
N ARG A 212 3.08 -13.03 -5.15
CA ARG A 212 3.41 -14.16 -5.99
C ARG A 212 2.71 -15.40 -5.44
N ASN A 213 1.76 -15.94 -6.15
CA ASN A 213 1.05 -17.16 -5.73
C ASN A 213 1.88 -18.41 -6.08
N ASN A 214 3.07 -18.56 -5.50
CA ASN A 214 3.94 -19.70 -5.74
C ASN A 214 4.33 -20.44 -4.45
N ALA A 215 4.57 -21.73 -4.57
CA ALA A 215 4.85 -22.63 -3.44
C ALA A 215 6.20 -22.30 -2.75
N ARG A 216 7.19 -21.79 -3.49
CA ARG A 216 8.52 -21.45 -2.97
C ARG A 216 8.44 -20.31 -1.97
N ASP A 217 7.75 -19.23 -2.32
CA ASP A 217 7.62 -18.06 -1.46
C ASP A 217 6.76 -18.38 -0.23
N ALA A 218 5.69 -19.17 -0.40
CA ALA A 218 4.87 -19.64 0.71
C ALA A 218 5.68 -20.52 1.68
N ALA A 219 6.51 -21.42 1.17
CA ALA A 219 7.39 -22.26 1.98
C ALA A 219 8.45 -21.44 2.72
N PHE A 220 9.06 -20.45 2.06
CA PHE A 220 10.01 -19.53 2.70
C PHE A 220 9.37 -18.79 3.87
N ILE A 221 8.20 -18.18 3.66
CA ILE A 221 7.49 -17.44 4.72
C ILE A 221 7.19 -18.38 5.91
N ALA A 222 6.63 -19.56 5.65
CA ALA A 222 6.27 -20.52 6.68
C ALA A 222 7.51 -21.03 7.46
N GLU A 223 8.61 -21.30 6.76
CA GLU A 223 9.89 -21.70 7.36
C GLU A 223 10.43 -20.60 8.26
N MET A 224 10.51 -19.36 7.78
CA MET A 224 11.03 -18.24 8.56
C MET A 224 10.20 -17.97 9.82
N GLN A 225 8.88 -17.98 9.73
CA GLN A 225 7.99 -17.86 10.89
C GLN A 225 8.21 -18.99 11.91
N SER A 226 8.33 -20.22 11.44
CA SER A 226 8.59 -21.39 12.29
C SER A 226 9.95 -21.31 12.99
N ARG A 227 11.01 -20.93 12.27
CA ARG A 227 12.37 -20.77 12.82
C ARG A 227 12.41 -19.66 13.86
N LEU A 228 11.82 -18.49 13.55
CA LEU A 228 11.76 -17.35 14.47
C LEU A 228 11.04 -17.73 15.77
N THR A 229 9.89 -18.39 15.68
CA THR A 229 9.12 -18.84 16.85
C THR A 229 9.89 -19.86 17.68
N ARG A 230 10.55 -20.83 17.05
CA ARG A 230 11.39 -21.84 17.73
C ARG A 230 12.58 -21.21 18.44
N ALA A 231 13.16 -20.15 17.88
CA ALA A 231 14.24 -19.39 18.50
C ALA A 231 13.77 -18.41 19.61
N GLY A 232 12.46 -18.41 19.94
CA GLY A 232 11.89 -17.55 20.98
C GLY A 232 11.57 -16.12 20.53
N GLY A 233 11.66 -15.81 19.24
CA GLY A 233 11.28 -14.54 18.69
C GLY A 233 9.76 -14.35 18.66
N ARG A 234 9.31 -13.12 18.88
CA ARG A 234 7.89 -12.74 18.88
C ARG A 234 7.50 -12.10 17.54
N ILE A 235 6.43 -12.59 16.93
CA ILE A 235 5.83 -12.02 15.72
C ILE A 235 4.53 -11.32 16.09
N MET A 236 4.36 -10.07 15.66
CA MET A 236 3.15 -9.27 15.86
C MET A 236 2.68 -8.74 14.50
N VAL A 237 1.65 -9.36 13.95
CA VAL A 237 0.95 -8.88 12.74
C VAL A 237 -0.13 -7.87 13.11
N ARG A 238 -0.73 -7.18 12.13
CA ARG A 238 -1.70 -6.08 12.35
C ARG A 238 -1.16 -4.98 13.25
N THR A 239 0.17 -4.88 13.35
CA THR A 239 0.86 -3.99 14.29
C THR A 239 1.68 -2.96 13.52
N THR A 240 1.28 -1.70 13.64
CA THR A 240 1.91 -0.58 12.94
C THR A 240 2.87 0.16 13.85
N ALA A 241 4.15 0.25 13.46
CA ALA A 241 5.11 1.16 14.08
C ALA A 241 4.87 2.57 13.54
N PHE A 242 4.39 3.48 14.38
CA PHE A 242 4.01 4.82 13.96
C PHE A 242 4.94 5.93 14.46
N GLY A 243 5.81 5.64 15.42
CA GLY A 243 6.70 6.65 15.99
C GLY A 243 7.98 6.07 16.57
N LEU A 244 9.09 6.77 16.33
CA LEU A 244 10.40 6.48 16.88
C LEU A 244 10.92 7.72 17.60
N TYR A 245 11.18 7.57 18.89
CA TYR A 245 11.49 8.66 19.82
C TYR A 245 12.89 8.51 20.43
N ASP A 246 13.26 9.42 21.34
CA ASP A 246 14.54 9.38 22.03
C ASP A 246 14.74 8.09 22.84
N GLY A 247 15.99 7.63 22.90
CA GLY A 247 16.33 6.34 23.52
C GLY A 247 15.78 5.13 22.79
N LEU A 248 15.51 5.24 21.48
CA LEU A 248 14.91 4.22 20.60
C LEU A 248 13.49 3.80 21.03
N VAL A 249 12.83 4.54 21.91
CA VAL A 249 11.45 4.25 22.28
C VAL A 249 10.59 4.24 21.03
N THR A 250 9.91 3.13 20.77
CA THR A 250 9.09 2.95 19.59
C THR A 250 7.62 2.74 20.00
N GLY A 251 6.73 3.55 19.42
CA GLY A 251 5.29 3.42 19.57
C GLY A 251 4.71 2.52 18.48
N LEU A 252 3.94 1.51 18.90
CA LEU A 252 3.23 0.61 18.01
C LEU A 252 1.74 0.61 18.35
N VAL A 253 0.88 0.39 17.35
CA VAL A 253 -0.55 0.11 17.54
C VAL A 253 -0.87 -1.23 16.91
N GLU A 254 -1.38 -2.15 17.72
CA GLU A 254 -1.91 -3.44 17.32
C GLU A 254 -3.43 -3.37 17.20
N ARG A 255 -4.00 -3.78 16.06
CA ARG A 255 -5.45 -3.95 15.85
C ARG A 255 -5.82 -5.37 16.23
N VAL A 256 -6.50 -5.52 17.39
CA VAL A 256 -6.78 -6.84 17.99
C VAL A 256 -8.10 -7.42 17.51
N THR A 257 -9.14 -6.60 17.36
CA THR A 257 -10.49 -7.11 17.13
C THR A 257 -11.18 -6.64 15.85
N ASP A 258 -10.63 -5.68 15.14
CA ASP A 258 -11.26 -5.09 13.94
C ASP A 258 -11.60 -6.12 12.83
N HIS A 259 -10.94 -7.28 12.81
CA HIS A 259 -11.14 -8.36 11.85
C HIS A 259 -12.12 -9.45 12.32
N LEU A 260 -12.67 -9.32 13.53
CA LEU A 260 -13.53 -10.31 14.17
C LEU A 260 -15.01 -9.90 14.04
N SER A 261 -15.86 -10.83 13.64
CA SER A 261 -17.31 -10.60 13.59
C SER A 261 -17.97 -10.52 14.96
N ALA A 262 -17.42 -11.24 15.94
CA ALA A 262 -17.91 -11.30 17.32
C ALA A 262 -16.70 -11.37 18.27
N PRO A 263 -16.03 -10.25 18.53
CA PRO A 263 -14.93 -10.23 19.48
C PRO A 263 -15.44 -10.54 20.90
N HIS A 264 -14.62 -11.24 21.68
CA HIS A 264 -14.92 -11.46 23.09
C HIS A 264 -14.82 -10.13 23.84
N GLU A 265 -15.76 -9.87 24.75
CA GLU A 265 -15.88 -8.59 25.48
C GLU A 265 -14.63 -8.20 26.29
N SER A 266 -13.80 -9.18 26.70
CA SER A 266 -12.56 -8.92 27.42
C SER A 266 -11.38 -8.51 26.53
N LEU A 267 -11.52 -8.57 25.21
CA LEU A 267 -10.45 -8.18 24.28
C LEU A 267 -10.52 -6.68 24.02
N PRO A 268 -9.40 -5.95 24.14
CA PRO A 268 -9.35 -4.57 23.70
C PRO A 268 -9.46 -4.51 22.16
N ARG A 269 -9.98 -3.42 21.65
CA ARG A 269 -10.01 -3.17 20.21
C ARG A 269 -8.62 -2.97 19.65
N GLU A 270 -7.83 -2.16 20.34
CA GLU A 270 -6.44 -1.86 19.99
C GLU A 270 -5.58 -1.88 21.26
N ILE A 271 -4.31 -2.23 21.08
CA ILE A 271 -3.29 -2.13 22.11
C ILE A 271 -2.21 -1.15 21.67
N PHE A 272 -1.93 -0.18 22.50
CA PHE A 272 -0.79 0.70 22.33
C PHE A 272 0.44 0.08 23.00
N HIS A 273 1.44 -0.29 22.19
CA HIS A 273 2.69 -0.86 22.69
C HIS A 273 3.78 0.20 22.74
N ILE A 274 4.45 0.32 23.88
CA ILE A 274 5.65 1.12 24.07
C ILE A 274 6.83 0.17 24.18
N VAL A 275 7.63 0.10 23.12
CA VAL A 275 8.77 -0.81 23.02
C VAL A 275 10.07 -0.04 23.25
N ARG A 276 10.96 -0.61 24.08
CA ARG A 276 12.31 -0.11 24.33
C ARG A 276 13.33 -1.14 23.87
N PRO A 277 13.69 -1.15 22.58
CA PRO A 277 14.72 -2.04 22.05
C PRO A 277 16.12 -1.46 22.30
N GLN A 278 17.13 -2.32 22.29
CA GLN A 278 18.54 -1.88 22.28
C GLN A 278 18.97 -1.47 20.86
N GLN A 279 18.41 -2.12 19.83
CA GLN A 279 18.67 -1.82 18.43
C GLN A 279 17.37 -1.99 17.61
N ILE A 280 17.31 -1.29 16.47
CA ILE A 280 16.18 -1.34 15.53
C ILE A 280 16.68 -1.74 14.15
N VAL A 281 15.94 -2.62 13.50
CA VAL A 281 16.10 -2.93 12.08
C VAL A 281 14.84 -2.45 11.33
N LEU A 282 15.00 -1.50 10.42
CA LEU A 282 13.94 -1.06 9.53
C LEU A 282 13.96 -1.89 8.25
N ALA A 283 12.96 -2.75 8.12
CA ALA A 283 12.67 -3.54 6.93
C ALA A 283 11.31 -3.13 6.33
N SER A 284 11.00 -1.83 6.40
CA SER A 284 9.71 -1.24 6.06
C SER A 284 9.38 -1.25 4.57
N GLY A 285 10.32 -1.69 3.73
CA GLY A 285 10.10 -1.84 2.29
C GLY A 285 10.10 -0.51 1.53
N ALA A 286 9.49 -0.53 0.35
CA ALA A 286 9.32 0.64 -0.50
C ALA A 286 7.90 0.68 -1.08
N LEU A 287 7.44 1.87 -1.44
CA LEU A 287 6.16 2.11 -2.11
C LEU A 287 6.42 2.34 -3.60
N GLU A 288 5.58 1.72 -4.44
CA GLU A 288 5.61 1.94 -5.87
C GLU A 288 5.13 3.36 -6.22
N ARG A 289 5.79 4.02 -7.15
CA ARG A 289 5.43 5.35 -7.61
C ARG A 289 4.53 5.29 -8.83
N GLY A 290 3.45 6.06 -8.81
CA GLY A 290 2.63 6.27 -10.00
C GLY A 290 3.29 7.17 -11.02
N LEU A 291 2.75 7.14 -12.25
CA LEU A 291 3.16 8.00 -13.36
C LEU A 291 2.14 9.12 -13.56
N ALA A 292 2.61 10.28 -14.01
CA ALA A 292 1.76 11.43 -14.31
C ALA A 292 1.40 11.47 -15.79
N PHE A 293 0.12 11.24 -16.10
CA PHE A 293 -0.44 11.36 -17.45
C PHE A 293 -1.93 11.74 -17.38
N GLY A 294 -2.51 12.08 -18.51
CA GLY A 294 -3.90 12.55 -18.56
C GLY A 294 -4.89 11.51 -18.03
N ASN A 295 -5.77 11.89 -17.10
CA ASN A 295 -6.79 11.05 -16.50
C ASN A 295 -6.29 9.79 -15.76
N ASN A 296 -5.06 9.80 -15.26
CA ASN A 296 -4.48 8.70 -14.47
C ASN A 296 -5.21 8.41 -13.14
N ASP A 297 -6.24 9.18 -12.84
CA ASP A 297 -7.08 9.06 -11.65
C ASP A 297 -8.37 8.28 -11.90
N ARG A 298 -8.60 7.75 -13.08
CA ARG A 298 -9.81 6.99 -13.41
C ARG A 298 -9.84 5.61 -12.76
N PRO A 299 -11.03 5.10 -12.42
CA PRO A 299 -11.18 3.70 -12.00
C PRO A 299 -10.62 2.75 -13.06
N GLY A 300 -9.79 1.81 -12.64
CA GLY A 300 -9.05 0.90 -13.52
C GLY A 300 -7.61 1.35 -13.82
N VAL A 301 -7.21 2.57 -13.40
CA VAL A 301 -5.80 2.95 -13.32
C VAL A 301 -5.28 2.58 -11.94
N MET A 302 -4.24 1.79 -11.88
CA MET A 302 -3.69 1.20 -10.66
C MET A 302 -2.16 1.21 -10.69
N LEU A 303 -1.52 1.05 -9.55
CA LEU A 303 -0.12 0.70 -9.51
C LEU A 303 0.08 -0.69 -10.12
N ALA A 304 1.15 -0.90 -10.88
CA ALA A 304 1.40 -2.14 -11.60
C ALA A 304 1.50 -3.34 -10.64
N HIS A 305 2.27 -3.18 -9.55
CA HIS A 305 2.38 -4.20 -8.51
C HIS A 305 1.05 -4.48 -7.80
N ALA A 306 0.16 -3.49 -7.69
CA ALA A 306 -1.16 -3.71 -7.11
C ALA A 306 -2.01 -4.64 -7.98
N VAL A 307 -1.98 -4.51 -9.31
CA VAL A 307 -2.68 -5.42 -10.23
C VAL A 307 -2.20 -6.86 -10.01
N ALA A 308 -0.87 -7.07 -9.96
CA ALA A 308 -0.28 -8.38 -9.70
C ALA A 308 -0.63 -8.92 -8.29
N ARG A 309 -0.65 -8.05 -7.28
CA ARG A 309 -0.99 -8.44 -5.89
C ARG A 309 -2.45 -8.85 -5.75
N TYR A 310 -3.40 -8.19 -6.42
CA TYR A 310 -4.80 -8.64 -6.44
C TYR A 310 -4.94 -10.00 -7.12
N ALA A 311 -4.23 -10.23 -8.20
CA ALA A 311 -4.22 -11.52 -8.88
C ALA A 311 -3.60 -12.63 -8.03
N GLY A 312 -2.38 -12.42 -7.53
CA GLY A 312 -1.61 -13.44 -6.82
C GLY A 312 -2.13 -13.69 -5.39
N ARG A 313 -2.31 -12.64 -4.59
CA ARG A 313 -2.71 -12.79 -3.19
C ARG A 313 -4.19 -13.11 -3.01
N PHE A 314 -5.04 -12.41 -3.75
CA PHE A 314 -6.48 -12.51 -3.55
C PHE A 314 -7.21 -13.31 -4.64
N GLY A 315 -6.51 -13.71 -5.70
CA GLY A 315 -7.11 -14.40 -6.83
C GLY A 315 -8.16 -13.57 -7.56
N VAL A 316 -7.94 -12.26 -7.64
CA VAL A 316 -8.89 -11.28 -8.26
C VAL A 316 -8.26 -10.67 -9.49
N SER A 317 -8.97 -10.75 -10.63
CA SER A 317 -8.61 -10.04 -11.84
C SER A 317 -9.17 -8.63 -11.81
N ALA A 318 -8.32 -7.62 -12.02
CA ALA A 318 -8.74 -6.24 -12.17
C ALA A 318 -9.45 -5.97 -13.51
N GLY A 319 -9.21 -6.81 -14.53
CA GLY A 319 -9.81 -6.76 -15.88
C GLY A 319 -9.33 -7.91 -16.73
N GLN A 320 -9.69 -7.92 -18.02
CA GLN A 320 -9.27 -8.95 -18.99
C GLN A 320 -7.99 -8.55 -19.72
N SER A 321 -7.83 -7.25 -19.98
CA SER A 321 -6.68 -6.67 -20.68
C SER A 321 -6.06 -5.56 -19.83
N CYS A 322 -4.73 -5.60 -19.67
CA CYS A 322 -3.98 -4.62 -18.90
C CYS A 322 -2.81 -4.07 -19.71
N ILE A 323 -2.70 -2.75 -19.76
CA ILE A 323 -1.51 -2.07 -20.22
C ILE A 323 -0.67 -1.72 -19.01
N MET A 324 0.60 -2.18 -18.97
CA MET A 324 1.53 -1.88 -17.89
C MET A 324 2.58 -0.88 -18.35
N ALA A 325 2.52 0.35 -17.85
CA ALA A 325 3.46 1.40 -18.19
C ALA A 325 4.59 1.46 -17.14
N THR A 326 5.83 1.41 -17.61
CA THR A 326 7.02 1.35 -16.75
C THR A 326 8.23 2.09 -17.31
N SER A 327 9.20 2.37 -16.43
CA SER A 327 10.53 2.88 -16.76
C SER A 327 11.66 2.06 -16.09
N HIS A 328 11.35 0.85 -15.57
CA HIS A 328 12.30 -0.01 -14.85
C HIS A 328 11.93 -1.49 -14.98
N ASP A 329 12.86 -2.38 -14.61
CA ASP A 329 12.72 -3.83 -14.82
C ASP A 329 11.74 -4.52 -13.86
N GLY A 330 11.52 -3.97 -12.68
CA GLY A 330 10.68 -4.62 -11.65
C GLY A 330 9.23 -4.90 -12.06
N THR A 331 8.73 -4.26 -13.11
CA THR A 331 7.36 -4.47 -13.62
C THR A 331 7.24 -5.74 -14.47
N TYR A 332 8.34 -6.24 -15.02
CA TYR A 332 8.27 -7.40 -15.93
C TYR A 332 7.87 -8.69 -15.23
N ASP A 333 8.30 -8.91 -14.00
CA ASP A 333 7.87 -10.07 -13.20
C ASP A 333 6.35 -10.03 -12.96
N ASP A 334 5.81 -8.86 -12.64
CA ASP A 334 4.37 -8.65 -12.44
C ASP A 334 3.59 -8.88 -13.76
N ALA A 335 4.12 -8.39 -14.89
CA ALA A 335 3.53 -8.59 -16.21
C ALA A 335 3.48 -10.07 -16.60
N LEU A 336 4.57 -10.81 -16.40
CA LEU A 336 4.65 -12.25 -16.65
C LEU A 336 3.67 -13.03 -15.77
N GLN A 337 3.62 -12.74 -14.47
CA GLN A 337 2.66 -13.35 -13.54
C GLN A 337 1.21 -13.16 -13.99
N LEU A 338 0.86 -11.95 -14.45
CA LEU A 338 -0.50 -11.66 -14.93
C LEU A 338 -0.83 -12.35 -16.25
N ALA A 339 0.15 -12.44 -17.17
CA ALA A 339 0.00 -13.17 -18.42
C ALA A 339 -0.19 -14.68 -18.17
N GLU A 340 0.57 -15.27 -17.24
CA GLU A 340 0.40 -16.66 -16.80
C GLU A 340 -0.96 -16.91 -16.15
N ALA A 341 -1.51 -15.90 -15.45
CA ALA A 341 -2.87 -15.94 -14.90
C ALA A 341 -3.97 -15.80 -15.97
N GLY A 342 -3.61 -15.60 -17.24
CA GLY A 342 -4.55 -15.55 -18.37
C GLY A 342 -5.05 -14.14 -18.73
N MET A 343 -4.42 -13.07 -18.21
CA MET A 343 -4.72 -11.71 -18.65
C MET A 343 -3.96 -11.38 -19.94
N GLN A 344 -4.59 -10.58 -20.81
CA GLN A 344 -3.89 -9.99 -21.96
C GLN A 344 -3.04 -8.81 -21.50
N ILE A 345 -1.73 -8.91 -21.63
CA ILE A 345 -0.78 -7.90 -21.15
C ILE A 345 -0.04 -7.25 -22.31
N CYS A 346 0.00 -5.92 -22.30
CA CYS A 346 0.88 -5.12 -23.15
C CYS A 346 1.74 -4.23 -22.23
N VAL A 347 3.05 -4.26 -22.37
CA VAL A 347 3.97 -3.43 -21.59
C VAL A 347 4.38 -2.21 -22.42
N LEU A 348 4.25 -1.03 -21.85
CA LEU A 348 4.86 0.20 -22.36
C LEU A 348 6.12 0.47 -21.56
N ASP A 349 7.28 0.35 -22.18
CA ASP A 349 8.54 0.73 -21.55
C ASP A 349 9.04 2.04 -22.15
N ALA A 350 9.23 3.04 -21.31
CA ALA A 350 9.77 4.34 -21.74
C ALA A 350 11.22 4.24 -22.24
N ARG A 351 11.90 3.15 -21.94
CA ARG A 351 13.29 2.90 -22.30
C ARG A 351 13.40 2.12 -23.60
N PRO A 352 14.55 2.22 -24.31
CA PRO A 352 14.89 1.29 -25.38
C PRO A 352 15.14 -0.13 -24.80
N CYS A 353 15.14 -1.13 -25.69
CA CYS A 353 15.40 -2.52 -25.29
C CYS A 353 16.90 -2.75 -25.05
N HIS A 354 17.30 -2.88 -23.78
CA HIS A 354 18.72 -3.05 -23.38
C HIS A 354 18.93 -3.95 -22.17
N THR A 355 17.88 -4.40 -21.46
CA THR A 355 18.05 -5.17 -20.24
C THR A 355 17.72 -6.66 -20.43
N ASP A 356 18.33 -7.52 -19.60
CA ASP A 356 18.07 -8.96 -19.63
C ASP A 356 16.60 -9.28 -19.31
N ALA A 357 15.96 -8.50 -18.46
CA ALA A 357 14.54 -8.65 -18.11
C ALA A 357 13.64 -8.38 -19.32
N GLN A 358 13.92 -7.31 -20.08
CA GLN A 358 13.22 -6.98 -21.32
C GLN A 358 13.34 -8.11 -22.35
N GLU A 359 14.57 -8.59 -22.57
CA GLU A 359 14.83 -9.68 -23.51
C GLU A 359 14.22 -11.02 -23.07
N ALA A 360 14.20 -11.30 -21.77
CA ALA A 360 13.53 -12.48 -21.23
C ALA A 360 12.01 -12.43 -21.45
N ALA A 361 11.38 -11.31 -21.16
CA ALA A 361 9.96 -11.11 -21.38
C ALA A 361 9.56 -11.23 -22.86
N LYS A 362 10.38 -10.68 -23.75
CA LYS A 362 10.19 -10.77 -25.19
C LYS A 362 10.29 -12.21 -25.71
N ARG A 363 11.24 -13.00 -25.18
CA ARG A 363 11.41 -14.42 -25.55
C ARG A 363 10.22 -15.29 -25.20
N VAL A 364 9.47 -14.97 -24.15
CA VAL A 364 8.24 -15.70 -23.78
C VAL A 364 6.99 -15.13 -24.46
N GLY A 365 7.15 -14.15 -25.36
CA GLY A 365 6.07 -13.63 -26.20
C GLY A 365 5.23 -12.54 -25.58
N LEU A 366 5.73 -11.84 -24.57
CA LEU A 366 5.04 -10.69 -24.02
C LEU A 366 5.03 -9.54 -25.04
N ASP A 367 3.87 -8.88 -25.22
CA ASP A 367 3.73 -7.72 -26.10
C ASP A 367 4.36 -6.49 -25.42
N ILE A 368 5.44 -5.95 -26.02
CA ILE A 368 6.20 -4.86 -25.43
C ILE A 368 6.39 -3.74 -26.47
N LEU A 369 6.04 -2.53 -26.09
CA LEU A 369 6.26 -1.31 -26.86
C LEU A 369 7.34 -0.50 -26.15
N PHE A 370 8.53 -0.49 -26.73
CA PHE A 370 9.67 0.28 -26.25
C PHE A 370 9.55 1.75 -26.64
N GLU A 371 10.26 2.62 -25.93
CA GLU A 371 10.28 4.06 -26.17
C GLU A 371 8.85 4.63 -26.24
N THR A 372 7.93 4.05 -25.43
CA THR A 372 6.51 4.35 -25.47
C THR A 372 5.99 4.68 -24.06
N VAL A 373 5.25 5.78 -23.97
CA VAL A 373 4.74 6.31 -22.71
C VAL A 373 3.22 6.52 -22.75
N PRO A 374 2.54 6.45 -21.59
CA PRO A 374 1.14 6.80 -21.49
C PRO A 374 0.94 8.32 -21.65
N VAL A 375 -0.04 8.72 -22.44
CA VAL A 375 -0.41 10.13 -22.67
C VAL A 375 -1.71 10.46 -21.95
N GLN A 376 -2.78 9.72 -22.23
CA GLN A 376 -4.10 9.98 -21.64
C GLN A 376 -4.98 8.74 -21.62
N VAL A 377 -5.67 8.53 -20.50
CA VAL A 377 -6.68 7.47 -20.38
C VAL A 377 -7.96 7.88 -21.05
N ALA A 378 -8.47 7.03 -21.93
CA ALA A 378 -9.81 7.11 -22.50
C ALA A 378 -10.84 6.39 -21.60
N GLY A 379 -12.08 6.87 -21.61
CA GLY A 379 -13.19 6.33 -20.86
C GLY A 379 -13.82 7.35 -19.91
N GLY A 380 -15.00 7.05 -19.42
CA GLY A 380 -15.78 7.93 -18.54
C GLY A 380 -15.76 7.49 -17.07
N ARG A 381 -16.41 6.35 -16.80
CA ARG A 381 -16.53 5.76 -15.45
C ARG A 381 -15.44 4.77 -15.12
N GLY A 382 -14.62 4.39 -16.08
CA GLY A 382 -13.50 3.46 -15.97
C GLY A 382 -12.63 3.57 -17.20
N VAL A 383 -11.55 2.81 -17.23
CA VAL A 383 -10.65 2.68 -18.37
C VAL A 383 -11.39 1.99 -19.54
N ALA A 384 -11.25 2.54 -20.74
CA ALA A 384 -11.69 1.93 -22.00
C ALA A 384 -10.52 1.81 -23.00
N GLY A 385 -9.39 2.43 -22.69
CA GLY A 385 -8.17 2.41 -23.45
C GLY A 385 -7.20 3.47 -22.98
N LEU A 386 -6.02 3.45 -23.55
CA LEU A 386 -4.93 4.37 -23.26
C LEU A 386 -4.39 4.95 -24.56
N GLU A 387 -4.33 6.26 -24.64
CA GLU A 387 -3.58 6.97 -25.65
C GLU A 387 -2.10 6.91 -25.28
N VAL A 388 -1.27 6.45 -26.21
CA VAL A 388 0.17 6.28 -26.01
C VAL A 388 0.92 7.06 -27.07
N GLY A 389 2.11 7.55 -26.72
CA GLY A 389 3.02 8.28 -27.61
C GLY A 389 4.43 7.72 -27.53
N MET A 390 5.19 7.85 -28.59
CA MET A 390 6.63 7.56 -28.58
C MET A 390 7.35 8.69 -27.83
N CYS A 391 8.37 8.34 -27.07
CA CYS A 391 9.26 9.31 -26.43
C CYS A 391 10.71 9.07 -26.91
N ASP A 392 11.47 10.13 -27.01
CA ASP A 392 12.91 10.05 -27.29
C ASP A 392 13.74 9.92 -25.98
N SER A 393 15.07 9.87 -26.15
CA SER A 393 16.03 9.78 -25.04
C SER A 393 15.97 10.96 -24.07
N ASP A 394 15.46 12.10 -24.52
CA ASP A 394 15.32 13.31 -23.69
C ASP A 394 13.95 13.37 -22.99
N GLY A 395 13.10 12.34 -23.19
CA GLY A 395 11.77 12.24 -22.61
C GLY A 395 10.71 13.10 -23.32
N VAL A 396 11.01 13.60 -24.52
CA VAL A 396 10.05 14.37 -25.32
C VAL A 396 9.08 13.41 -26.02
N VAL A 397 7.79 13.62 -25.78
CA VAL A 397 6.73 12.81 -26.39
C VAL A 397 6.39 13.39 -27.77
N HIS A 398 6.49 12.55 -28.82
CA HIS A 398 6.15 12.90 -30.17
C HIS A 398 4.64 12.83 -30.43
N SER A 399 4.15 13.60 -31.42
CA SER A 399 2.72 13.83 -31.68
C SER A 399 1.95 12.67 -32.31
N ASP A 400 2.62 11.59 -32.69
CA ASP A 400 1.99 10.42 -33.34
C ASP A 400 1.35 9.48 -32.33
N ASN A 401 0.37 10.01 -31.60
CA ASN A 401 -0.33 9.25 -30.58
C ASN A 401 -1.26 8.20 -31.19
N ARG A 402 -1.32 7.03 -30.57
CA ARG A 402 -2.27 5.98 -30.93
C ARG A 402 -3.06 5.51 -29.72
N MET A 403 -4.27 5.01 -29.98
CA MET A 403 -5.13 4.45 -28.95
C MET A 403 -4.98 2.94 -28.86
N ILE A 404 -4.77 2.43 -27.65
CA ILE A 404 -4.76 0.99 -27.35
C ILE A 404 -5.92 0.70 -26.42
N GLY A 405 -6.78 -0.27 -26.78
CA GLY A 405 -7.89 -0.69 -25.94
C GLY A 405 -7.41 -1.50 -24.73
N ALA A 406 -7.90 -1.20 -23.55
CA ALA A 406 -7.65 -1.95 -22.32
C ALA A 406 -8.72 -1.69 -21.28
N ASP A 407 -8.82 -2.61 -20.32
CA ASP A 407 -9.71 -2.50 -19.16
C ASP A 407 -8.99 -1.90 -17.95
N VAL A 408 -7.68 -2.10 -17.88
CA VAL A 408 -6.82 -1.73 -16.77
C VAL A 408 -5.56 -1.08 -17.30
N VAL A 409 -5.08 -0.07 -16.59
CA VAL A 409 -3.76 0.50 -16.77
C VAL A 409 -2.98 0.34 -15.47
N GLY A 410 -1.94 -0.49 -15.49
CA GLY A 410 -0.94 -0.60 -14.44
C GLY A 410 0.16 0.43 -14.68
N MET A 411 0.57 1.17 -13.67
CA MET A 411 1.63 2.16 -13.80
C MET A 411 2.71 1.98 -12.75
N SER A 412 3.97 2.08 -13.16
CA SER A 412 5.13 2.00 -12.26
C SER A 412 6.24 2.94 -12.70
N GLY A 413 6.48 3.97 -11.89
CA GLY A 413 7.58 4.94 -12.04
C GLY A 413 8.78 4.64 -11.13
N GLY A 414 8.97 3.37 -10.73
CA GLY A 414 9.97 2.95 -9.76
C GLY A 414 9.46 2.93 -8.32
N TYR A 415 10.37 2.92 -7.35
CA TYR A 415 10.04 2.72 -5.94
C TYR A 415 10.58 3.85 -5.08
N SER A 416 9.91 4.10 -3.96
CA SER A 416 10.33 5.06 -2.93
C SER A 416 10.50 4.33 -1.60
N PRO A 417 11.72 4.23 -1.06
CA PRO A 417 11.98 3.65 0.25
C PRO A 417 11.13 4.28 1.36
N VAL A 418 10.60 3.45 2.27
CA VAL A 418 9.77 3.91 3.39
C VAL A 418 10.67 4.18 4.60
N VAL A 419 11.17 5.41 4.69
CA VAL A 419 12.14 5.84 5.72
C VAL A 419 11.58 6.87 6.71
N ASN A 420 10.27 7.10 6.67
CA ASN A 420 9.61 8.16 7.42
C ASN A 420 9.74 8.04 8.95
N LEU A 421 9.84 6.81 9.50
CA LEU A 421 10.09 6.62 10.94
C LEU A 421 11.38 7.28 11.42
N LEU A 422 12.41 7.31 10.59
CA LEU A 422 13.70 7.92 10.90
C LEU A 422 13.63 9.45 10.94
N SER A 423 12.66 10.06 10.26
CA SER A 423 12.45 11.49 10.28
C SER A 423 12.15 12.02 11.69
N HIS A 424 11.53 11.20 12.56
CA HIS A 424 11.31 11.53 13.96
C HIS A 424 12.62 11.69 14.75
N ARG A 425 13.70 11.06 14.27
CA ARG A 425 15.05 11.14 14.83
C ARG A 425 15.91 12.20 14.13
N GLY A 426 15.33 13.01 13.25
CA GLY A 426 16.04 14.03 12.50
C GLY A 426 16.95 13.51 11.39
N VAL A 427 16.87 12.22 11.03
CA VAL A 427 17.59 11.66 9.89
C VAL A 427 16.98 12.21 8.61
N LYS A 428 17.79 12.90 7.81
CA LYS A 428 17.35 13.48 6.53
C LYS A 428 17.55 12.47 5.42
N PRO A 429 16.55 12.23 4.57
CA PRO A 429 16.74 11.42 3.37
C PRO A 429 17.79 12.04 2.43
N VAL A 430 18.53 11.19 1.73
CA VAL A 430 19.54 11.58 0.75
C VAL A 430 19.13 11.06 -0.61
N TRP A 431 19.21 11.93 -1.64
CA TRP A 431 18.90 11.55 -3.01
C TRP A 431 19.98 10.59 -3.55
N ASP A 432 19.52 9.48 -4.11
CA ASP A 432 20.34 8.49 -4.80
C ASP A 432 19.95 8.49 -6.27
N ALA A 433 20.93 8.85 -7.13
CA ALA A 433 20.70 8.99 -8.57
C ALA A 433 20.59 7.64 -9.28
N ASP A 434 21.16 6.57 -8.73
CA ASP A 434 21.15 5.24 -9.38
C ASP A 434 19.76 4.60 -9.29
N ILE A 435 19.08 4.78 -8.15
CA ILE A 435 17.71 4.28 -7.94
C ILE A 435 16.64 5.35 -8.18
N GLN A 436 17.04 6.58 -8.51
CA GLN A 436 16.15 7.73 -8.72
C GLN A 436 15.15 7.92 -7.55
N ALA A 437 15.62 7.77 -6.30
CA ALA A 437 14.81 7.86 -5.10
C ALA A 437 15.59 8.41 -3.90
N PHE A 438 14.86 8.79 -2.87
CA PHE A 438 15.47 9.16 -1.60
C PHE A 438 15.71 7.90 -0.75
N ARG A 439 16.95 7.70 -0.33
CA ARG A 439 17.36 6.70 0.66
C ARG A 439 17.48 7.30 2.03
N THR A 440 17.65 6.43 3.02
CA THR A 440 18.02 6.86 4.36
C THR A 440 19.38 7.59 4.36
N GLY A 441 19.46 8.70 5.06
CA GLY A 441 20.74 9.32 5.39
C GLY A 441 21.46 8.54 6.50
N PRO A 442 22.62 9.03 6.93
CA PRO A 442 23.40 8.38 8.00
C PRO A 442 22.55 8.15 9.26
N THR A 443 22.58 6.92 9.75
CA THR A 443 21.93 6.51 11.01
C THR A 443 22.96 6.30 12.10
N THR A 444 22.51 6.14 13.34
CA THR A 444 23.35 5.69 14.45
C THR A 444 23.60 4.18 14.33
N GLU A 445 24.66 3.67 14.96
CA GLU A 445 24.96 2.23 14.99
C GLU A 445 23.82 1.35 15.57
N ALA A 446 22.93 1.97 16.33
CA ALA A 446 21.78 1.28 16.91
C ALA A 446 20.59 1.11 15.94
N ILE A 447 20.67 1.65 14.72
CA ILE A 447 19.61 1.56 13.71
C ILE A 447 20.20 1.06 12.39
N GLN A 448 19.70 -0.07 11.92
CA GLN A 448 20.02 -0.62 10.60
C GLN A 448 18.81 -0.51 9.69
N VAL A 449 19.04 -0.30 8.39
CA VAL A 449 18.00 -0.29 7.35
C VAL A 449 18.33 -1.39 6.37
N VAL A 450 17.35 -2.19 5.97
CA VAL A 450 17.57 -3.38 5.12
C VAL A 450 16.53 -3.50 4.01
N GLY A 451 16.90 -4.18 2.95
CA GLY A 451 16.02 -4.49 1.83
C GLY A 451 15.57 -3.26 1.05
N SER A 452 14.33 -3.23 0.59
CA SER A 452 13.83 -2.14 -0.25
C SER A 452 13.73 -0.80 0.49
N ALA A 453 13.72 -0.80 1.82
CA ALA A 453 13.83 0.41 2.62
C ALA A 453 15.22 1.07 2.50
N ASP A 454 16.24 0.29 2.12
CA ASP A 454 17.59 0.77 1.83
C ASP A 454 17.90 0.82 0.30
N GLY A 455 16.87 0.71 -0.55
CA GLY A 455 17.01 0.86 -2.00
C GLY A 455 17.40 -0.40 -2.76
N PHE A 456 17.32 -1.58 -2.16
CA PHE A 456 17.52 -2.87 -2.83
C PHE A 456 16.17 -3.44 -3.26
N TYR A 457 15.96 -3.69 -4.56
CA TYR A 457 14.65 -4.07 -5.08
C TYR A 457 14.54 -5.50 -5.59
N ASP A 458 15.66 -6.21 -5.79
CA ASP A 458 15.66 -7.64 -6.04
C ASP A 458 15.79 -8.46 -4.74
N ASN A 459 15.29 -9.70 -4.75
CA ASN A 459 15.24 -10.52 -3.54
C ASN A 459 16.64 -10.91 -3.03
N GLU A 460 17.60 -11.15 -3.90
CA GLU A 460 18.94 -11.56 -3.51
C GLU A 460 19.68 -10.42 -2.81
N ALA A 461 19.66 -9.23 -3.41
CA ALA A 461 20.23 -8.03 -2.80
C ALA A 461 19.52 -7.65 -1.49
N CYS A 462 18.21 -7.84 -1.40
CA CYS A 462 17.45 -7.67 -0.18
C CYS A 462 17.94 -8.57 0.96
N LEU A 463 18.18 -9.85 0.70
CA LEU A 463 18.70 -10.80 1.68
C LEU A 463 20.17 -10.51 2.02
N ALA A 464 20.99 -10.18 1.03
CA ALA A 464 22.39 -9.80 1.25
C ALA A 464 22.53 -8.56 2.15
N SER A 465 21.66 -7.55 1.96
CA SER A 465 21.63 -6.37 2.84
C SER A 465 21.27 -6.74 4.29
N ALA A 466 20.39 -7.71 4.47
CA ALA A 466 20.03 -8.24 5.78
C ALA A 466 21.22 -8.96 6.45
N ASP A 467 21.97 -9.77 5.69
CA ASP A 467 23.19 -10.44 6.22
C ASP A 467 24.25 -9.44 6.69
N VAL A 468 24.42 -8.35 5.96
CA VAL A 468 25.33 -7.26 6.37
C VAL A 468 24.87 -6.64 7.69
N ALA A 469 23.58 -6.33 7.82
CA ALA A 469 23.01 -5.76 9.04
C ALA A 469 23.16 -6.70 10.25
N VAL A 470 22.87 -8.00 10.06
CA VAL A 470 23.05 -9.03 11.10
C VAL A 470 24.51 -9.08 11.54
N SER A 471 25.45 -9.08 10.60
CA SER A 471 26.88 -9.10 10.88
C SER A 471 27.33 -7.87 11.69
N HIS A 472 26.75 -6.70 11.41
CA HIS A 472 27.02 -5.47 12.18
C HIS A 472 26.46 -5.55 13.60
N ILE A 473 25.24 -6.04 13.76
CA ILE A 473 24.55 -6.15 15.05
C ILE A 473 25.28 -7.14 15.99
N LEU A 474 25.74 -8.26 15.45
CA LEU A 474 26.39 -9.33 16.21
C LEU A 474 27.87 -9.08 16.48
N ARG A 475 28.49 -8.05 15.91
CA ARG A 475 29.87 -7.69 16.24
C ARG A 475 29.98 -7.36 17.72
N PRO A 476 31.00 -7.91 18.44
CA PRO A 476 31.24 -7.52 19.81
C PRO A 476 31.46 -5.99 19.86
N ARG A 477 30.62 -5.28 20.59
CA ARG A 477 30.90 -3.87 20.88
C ARG A 477 32.26 -3.82 21.58
N ARG A 478 33.27 -3.14 21.00
CA ARG A 478 34.45 -2.76 21.72
C ARG A 478 33.96 -1.96 22.93
N ARG A 479 34.11 -2.52 24.13
CA ARG A 479 34.07 -1.71 25.34
C ARG A 479 35.21 -0.73 25.15
N ASP A 480 34.93 0.53 24.90
CA ASP A 480 35.89 1.58 25.10
C ASP A 480 36.25 1.49 26.57
N ALA A 481 37.41 0.84 26.82
CA ALA A 481 38.12 0.99 28.09
C ALA A 481 38.55 2.44 28.13
N GLU A 482 38.25 3.08 29.25
CA GLU A 482 38.65 4.44 29.63
C GLU A 482 37.55 5.49 29.56
N THR A 483 36.81 5.52 30.65
CA THR A 483 36.66 6.75 31.41
C THR A 483 36.62 6.40 32.89
N ASP A 484 37.81 6.04 33.42
CA ASP A 484 38.13 6.40 34.79
C ASP A 484 38.35 7.92 34.80
N ILE A 485 37.42 8.66 35.41
CA ILE A 485 37.64 9.77 36.32
C ILE A 485 36.31 10.14 36.97
#